data_4bf5270ddfb20f1e75edc302a094f22c
#
_entry.id   4bf5270ddfb20f1e75edc302a094f22c
#
_cell.length_a   1.000
_cell.length_b   1.000
_cell.length_c   1.000
_cell.angle_alpha   90.00
_cell.angle_beta   90.00
_cell.angle_gamma   90.00
#
_symmetry.space_group_name_H-M   'P 1'
#
loop_
_entity.id
_entity.type
_entity.pdbx_description
1 polymer ?
#
loop_
_entity_poly.entity_id
_entity_poly.type
_entity_poly.pdbx_seq_one_letter_code
_entity_poly.pdbx_strand_id
1 'polypeptide(L)'
;MGDIVGKPGRRIVAQALPGLRQRENLDLVIANAENAADGSGITPKIYRELLAAGIDCITLGDHIYRRFEITNVLESETNIVKPVNYPDEAPGRSWALVKAANGVSVAVISVMGRVYMRPVDCPFKALDRVLAEIPAEVRVRIVDIHAEATSDKQVIGRYLDGRVSAALGTHTHVPTADEQIFPGGTAFQCDVGMTGPYESILGRKIDRVTHATITFRPTPFQVATDDRRIGGAIVDVDPDSGTATAIKRVMIDEQEAAELQALSELPNNAAVI
;
A
#
# COMPACT_ATOMS: atom_id res chain seq x y z
N MET A 1 -3.83 -1.95 -0.19
CA MET A 1 -4.40 -0.75 0.46
C MET A 1 -3.47 0.40 0.17
N GLY A 2 -4.01 1.53 -0.31
CA GLY A 2 -3.22 2.72 -0.66
C GLY A 2 -2.73 3.52 0.54
N ASP A 3 -2.03 4.60 0.23
CA ASP A 3 -1.30 5.43 1.20
C ASP A 3 -2.12 5.78 2.44
N ILE A 4 -1.72 5.26 3.61
CA ILE A 4 -2.39 5.57 4.88
C ILE A 4 -1.94 6.96 5.34
N VAL A 5 -2.89 7.91 5.38
CA VAL A 5 -2.60 9.30 5.70
C VAL A 5 -3.01 9.67 7.12
N GLY A 6 -2.04 9.85 7.98
CA GLY A 6 -2.17 10.39 9.32
C GLY A 6 -3.11 9.60 10.25
N LYS A 7 -3.55 10.24 11.33
CA LYS A 7 -4.47 9.65 12.30
C LYS A 7 -5.84 9.26 11.71
N PRO A 8 -6.45 10.03 10.79
CA PRO A 8 -7.73 9.66 10.15
C PRO A 8 -7.62 8.33 9.39
N GLY A 9 -6.58 8.13 8.59
CA GLY A 9 -6.34 6.88 7.87
C GLY A 9 -6.14 5.69 8.80
N ARG A 10 -5.29 5.84 9.83
CA ARG A 10 -5.09 4.79 10.83
C ARG A 10 -6.36 4.40 11.58
N ARG A 11 -7.24 5.39 11.88
CA ARG A 11 -8.51 5.14 12.58
C ARG A 11 -9.50 4.34 11.75
N ILE A 12 -9.68 4.70 10.47
CA ILE A 12 -10.62 3.97 9.62
C ILE A 12 -10.09 2.56 9.32
N VAL A 13 -8.77 2.36 9.20
CA VAL A 13 -8.16 1.03 9.10
C VAL A 13 -8.50 0.19 10.34
N ALA A 14 -8.21 0.70 11.53
CA ALA A 14 -8.48 -0.04 12.76
C ALA A 14 -9.97 -0.37 12.95
N GLN A 15 -10.85 0.49 12.46
CA GLN A 15 -12.30 0.33 12.53
C GLN A 15 -12.81 -0.73 11.55
N ALA A 16 -12.40 -0.65 10.28
CA ALA A 16 -13.04 -1.41 9.20
C ALA A 16 -12.31 -2.71 8.84
N LEU A 17 -10.96 -2.74 9.00
CA LEU A 17 -10.17 -3.83 8.43
C LEU A 17 -10.52 -5.21 8.99
N PRO A 18 -10.78 -5.42 10.29
CA PRO A 18 -11.17 -6.75 10.79
C PRO A 18 -12.44 -7.29 10.11
N GLY A 19 -13.49 -6.47 9.98
CA GLY A 19 -14.72 -6.86 9.29
C GLY A 19 -14.55 -6.99 7.78
N LEU A 20 -13.70 -6.16 7.16
CA LEU A 20 -13.39 -6.27 5.74
C LEU A 20 -12.66 -7.59 5.43
N ARG A 21 -11.70 -7.99 6.28
CA ARG A 21 -11.04 -9.30 6.16
C ARG A 21 -12.04 -10.45 6.22
N GLN A 22 -13.01 -10.37 7.14
CA GLN A 22 -14.05 -11.40 7.27
C GLN A 22 -15.01 -11.41 6.08
N ARG A 23 -15.52 -10.25 5.66
CA ARG A 23 -16.48 -10.12 4.56
C ARG A 23 -15.92 -10.59 3.22
N GLU A 24 -14.68 -10.21 2.95
CA GLU A 24 -14.02 -10.48 1.65
C GLU A 24 -13.10 -11.71 1.69
N ASN A 25 -13.04 -12.44 2.83
CA ASN A 25 -12.14 -13.59 3.04
C ASN A 25 -10.68 -13.26 2.67
N LEU A 26 -10.17 -12.12 3.15
CA LEU A 26 -8.81 -11.69 2.81
C LEU A 26 -7.75 -12.52 3.53
N ASP A 27 -6.94 -13.23 2.79
CA ASP A 27 -5.82 -14.02 3.32
C ASP A 27 -4.61 -13.16 3.71
N LEU A 28 -4.42 -12.01 3.04
CA LEU A 28 -3.29 -11.11 3.26
C LEU A 28 -3.69 -9.66 3.01
N VAL A 29 -3.20 -8.76 3.86
CA VAL A 29 -3.39 -7.31 3.71
C VAL A 29 -2.04 -6.60 3.66
N ILE A 30 -1.75 -5.96 2.53
CA ILE A 30 -0.57 -5.13 2.31
C ILE A 30 -1.02 -3.67 2.25
N ALA A 31 -0.29 -2.76 2.91
CA ALA A 31 -0.61 -1.35 2.90
C ALA A 31 0.64 -0.47 2.74
N ASN A 32 0.53 0.59 1.92
CA ASN A 32 1.51 1.67 1.96
C ASN A 32 1.24 2.55 3.19
N ALA A 33 2.25 2.72 4.06
CA ALA A 33 2.11 3.46 5.31
C ALA A 33 3.11 4.61 5.45
N GLU A 34 3.74 5.04 4.37
CA GLU A 34 4.73 6.11 4.42
C GLU A 34 4.20 7.46 4.90
N ASN A 35 2.86 7.65 4.87
CA ASN A 35 2.18 8.88 5.25
C ASN A 35 1.42 8.76 6.60
N ALA A 36 1.59 7.67 7.34
CA ALA A 36 0.82 7.34 8.52
C ALA A 36 1.12 8.25 9.75
N ALA A 37 2.33 8.87 9.82
CA ALA A 37 2.71 9.79 10.87
C ALA A 37 2.46 11.25 10.42
N ASP A 38 1.28 11.78 10.74
CA ASP A 38 0.87 13.15 10.42
C ASP A 38 1.01 13.53 8.94
N GLY A 39 0.83 12.52 8.08
CA GLY A 39 0.89 12.65 6.62
C GLY A 39 2.30 12.67 6.04
N SER A 40 3.34 12.28 6.80
CA SER A 40 4.70 12.09 6.27
C SER A 40 5.54 11.25 7.22
N GLY A 41 5.97 10.09 6.75
CA GLY A 41 6.73 9.10 7.51
C GLY A 41 5.84 8.14 8.32
N ILE A 42 6.49 7.20 8.99
CA ILE A 42 5.92 6.24 9.92
C ILE A 42 6.83 6.14 11.16
N THR A 43 6.27 5.83 12.34
CA THR A 43 7.04 5.62 13.57
C THR A 43 6.92 4.16 14.04
N PRO A 44 7.82 3.66 14.91
CA PRO A 44 7.73 2.31 15.47
C PRO A 44 6.42 2.04 16.22
N LYS A 45 5.84 3.06 16.86
CA LYS A 45 4.53 2.97 17.50
C LYS A 45 3.43 2.74 16.46
N ILE A 46 3.42 3.53 15.38
CA ILE A 46 2.42 3.45 14.32
C ILE A 46 2.55 2.14 13.55
N TYR A 47 3.78 1.67 13.30
CA TYR A 47 4.01 0.35 12.73
C TYR A 47 3.28 -0.74 13.53
N ARG A 48 3.50 -0.81 14.85
CA ARG A 48 2.81 -1.79 15.72
C ARG A 48 1.29 -1.60 15.76
N GLU A 49 0.81 -0.34 15.75
CA GLU A 49 -0.62 0.00 15.69
C GLU A 49 -1.27 -0.57 14.42
N LEU A 50 -0.62 -0.44 13.26
CA LEU A 50 -1.13 -0.92 11.99
C LEU A 50 -1.13 -2.46 11.90
N LEU A 51 -0.09 -3.12 12.41
CA LEU A 51 -0.09 -4.60 12.49
C LEU A 51 -1.19 -5.11 13.42
N ALA A 52 -1.38 -4.46 14.57
CA ALA A 52 -2.47 -4.82 15.50
C ALA A 52 -3.87 -4.60 14.89
N ALA A 53 -4.00 -3.69 13.93
CA ALA A 53 -5.24 -3.47 13.17
C ALA A 53 -5.49 -4.53 12.08
N GLY A 54 -4.52 -5.42 11.80
CA GLY A 54 -4.66 -6.52 10.85
C GLY A 54 -3.93 -6.32 9.52
N ILE A 55 -2.99 -5.36 9.42
CA ILE A 55 -2.08 -5.28 8.28
C ILE A 55 -0.97 -6.30 8.46
N ASP A 56 -0.69 -7.09 7.44
CA ASP A 56 0.31 -8.17 7.47
C ASP A 56 1.68 -7.70 6.96
N CYS A 57 1.70 -6.79 5.98
CA CYS A 57 2.94 -6.25 5.41
C CYS A 57 2.80 -4.77 5.06
N ILE A 58 3.88 -4.01 5.26
CA ILE A 58 3.93 -2.57 5.01
C ILE A 58 4.91 -2.27 3.88
N THR A 59 4.46 -1.51 2.88
CA THR A 59 5.29 -0.89 1.86
C THR A 59 5.49 0.60 2.17
N LEU A 60 6.60 1.15 1.68
CA LEU A 60 6.98 2.54 1.87
C LEU A 60 7.49 3.12 0.54
N GLY A 61 7.50 4.44 0.43
CA GLY A 61 7.96 5.19 -0.73
C GLY A 61 8.96 6.30 -0.35
N ASP A 62 8.80 7.51 -0.91
CA ASP A 62 9.77 8.60 -0.76
C ASP A 62 9.77 9.26 0.63
N HIS A 63 8.74 9.04 1.44
CA HIS A 63 8.68 9.52 2.82
C HIS A 63 9.24 8.54 3.87
N ILE A 64 9.79 7.40 3.47
CA ILE A 64 10.24 6.31 4.34
C ILE A 64 11.08 6.79 5.55
N TYR A 65 12.01 7.72 5.36
CA TYR A 65 12.92 8.20 6.41
C TYR A 65 12.52 9.56 7.00
N ARG A 66 11.28 10.04 6.79
CA ARG A 66 10.80 11.31 7.38
C ARG A 66 10.72 11.28 8.91
N ARG A 67 10.63 10.07 9.46
CA ARG A 67 10.70 9.79 10.90
C ARG A 67 11.88 8.85 11.12
N PHE A 68 13.01 9.39 11.59
CA PHE A 68 14.25 8.61 11.67
C PHE A 68 14.16 7.37 12.59
N GLU A 69 13.27 7.43 13.62
CA GLU A 69 13.05 6.33 14.57
C GLU A 69 12.58 5.02 13.90
N ILE A 70 12.07 5.10 12.68
CA ILE A 70 11.63 3.89 11.92
C ILE A 70 12.81 3.01 11.52
N THR A 71 14.01 3.55 11.47
CA THR A 71 15.22 2.85 11.02
C THR A 71 15.41 1.53 11.77
N ASN A 72 15.24 1.53 13.10
CA ASN A 72 15.38 0.31 13.90
C ASN A 72 14.36 -0.78 13.51
N VAL A 73 13.13 -0.38 13.17
CA VAL A 73 12.09 -1.32 12.69
C VAL A 73 12.45 -1.86 11.32
N LEU A 74 12.92 -0.99 10.41
CA LEU A 74 13.34 -1.40 9.06
C LEU A 74 14.49 -2.39 9.07
N GLU A 75 15.38 -2.33 10.07
CA GLU A 75 16.52 -3.25 10.22
C GLU A 75 16.15 -4.56 10.93
N SER A 76 15.19 -4.54 11.86
CA SER A 76 14.82 -5.70 12.67
C SER A 76 13.64 -6.51 12.12
N GLU A 77 12.63 -5.85 11.58
CA GLU A 77 11.38 -6.49 11.19
C GLU A 77 11.41 -7.05 9.77
N THR A 78 10.60 -8.08 9.51
CA THR A 78 10.63 -8.81 8.23
C THR A 78 9.48 -8.48 7.29
N ASN A 79 8.48 -7.74 7.76
CA ASN A 79 7.24 -7.43 7.03
C ASN A 79 7.05 -5.95 6.75
N ILE A 80 8.15 -5.22 6.63
CA ILE A 80 8.19 -3.83 6.17
C ILE A 80 9.32 -3.67 5.18
N VAL A 81 9.06 -3.02 4.03
CA VAL A 81 10.02 -2.93 2.93
C VAL A 81 10.31 -1.50 2.52
N LYS A 82 11.57 -1.24 2.18
CA LYS A 82 12.01 -0.02 1.48
C LYS A 82 11.79 -0.18 -0.04
N PRO A 83 11.77 0.93 -0.80
CA PRO A 83 11.84 0.82 -2.25
C PRO A 83 13.10 0.08 -2.71
N VAL A 84 12.93 -0.91 -3.58
CA VAL A 84 14.01 -1.82 -4.04
C VAL A 84 15.13 -1.08 -4.80
N ASN A 85 14.83 0.08 -5.35
CA ASN A 85 15.77 0.91 -6.09
C ASN A 85 16.36 2.08 -5.26
N TYR A 86 16.29 1.99 -3.94
CA TYR A 86 17.13 2.77 -3.03
C TYR A 86 18.52 2.14 -2.94
N PRO A 87 19.57 2.89 -2.55
CA PRO A 87 20.90 2.33 -2.33
C PRO A 87 20.88 1.11 -1.40
N ASP A 88 21.77 0.17 -1.64
CA ASP A 88 21.82 -1.07 -0.83
C ASP A 88 22.10 -0.77 0.64
N GLU A 89 22.90 0.27 0.93
CA GLU A 89 23.25 0.74 2.27
C GLU A 89 22.07 1.44 2.99
N ALA A 90 21.01 1.81 2.28
CA ALA A 90 19.85 2.43 2.90
C ALA A 90 19.14 1.42 3.83
N PRO A 91 18.79 1.80 5.08
CA PRO A 91 18.16 0.90 6.04
C PRO A 91 16.87 0.26 5.49
N GLY A 92 16.69 -1.02 5.74
CA GLY A 92 15.48 -1.75 5.38
C GLY A 92 15.69 -2.82 4.30
N ARG A 93 14.73 -3.69 4.19
CA ARG A 93 14.72 -4.81 3.24
C ARG A 93 14.20 -4.36 1.88
N SER A 94 14.75 -4.89 0.81
CA SER A 94 14.29 -4.65 -0.57
C SER A 94 12.99 -5.40 -0.89
N TRP A 95 12.72 -6.51 -0.20
CA TRP A 95 11.52 -7.31 -0.30
C TRP A 95 11.24 -8.06 1.00
N ALA A 96 9.99 -8.44 1.20
CA ALA A 96 9.54 -9.24 2.35
C ALA A 96 8.94 -10.56 1.87
N LEU A 97 9.21 -11.63 2.62
CA LEU A 97 8.50 -12.90 2.52
C LEU A 97 7.51 -12.97 3.66
N VAL A 98 6.21 -12.95 3.35
CA VAL A 98 5.14 -13.03 4.34
C VAL A 98 4.27 -14.27 4.07
N LYS A 99 3.63 -14.77 5.13
CA LYS A 99 2.73 -15.92 5.03
C LYS A 99 1.29 -15.44 5.14
N ALA A 100 0.50 -15.71 4.12
CA ALA A 100 -0.94 -15.45 4.12
C ALA A 100 -1.67 -16.39 5.10
N ALA A 101 -2.89 -16.05 5.51
CA ALA A 101 -3.69 -16.84 6.45
C ALA A 101 -3.95 -18.28 5.95
N ASN A 102 -4.07 -18.47 4.65
CA ASN A 102 -4.21 -19.79 3.99
C ASN A 102 -2.88 -20.57 3.88
N GLY A 103 -1.78 -20.02 4.41
CA GLY A 103 -0.45 -20.66 4.42
C GLY A 103 0.40 -20.42 3.18
N VAL A 104 -0.10 -19.69 2.17
CA VAL A 104 0.67 -19.35 0.96
C VAL A 104 1.76 -18.34 1.29
N SER A 105 2.96 -18.58 0.77
CA SER A 105 4.09 -17.63 0.86
C SER A 105 3.97 -16.55 -0.21
N VAL A 106 4.04 -15.29 0.19
CA VAL A 106 3.89 -14.12 -0.68
C VAL A 106 5.14 -13.24 -0.59
N ALA A 107 5.72 -12.88 -1.73
CA ALA A 107 6.77 -11.88 -1.80
C ALA A 107 6.15 -10.49 -2.02
N VAL A 108 6.55 -9.53 -1.19
CA VAL A 108 6.10 -8.13 -1.26
C VAL A 108 7.29 -7.23 -1.56
N ILE A 109 7.14 -6.38 -2.58
CA ILE A 109 8.18 -5.47 -3.08
C ILE A 109 7.59 -4.07 -3.18
N SER A 110 8.37 -3.03 -2.85
CA SER A 110 8.09 -1.66 -3.24
C SER A 110 9.12 -1.18 -4.24
N VAL A 111 8.71 -0.40 -5.23
CA VAL A 111 9.61 0.22 -6.21
C VAL A 111 9.21 1.67 -6.47
N MET A 112 10.17 2.57 -6.53
CA MET A 112 9.92 3.97 -6.87
C MET A 112 10.08 4.25 -8.36
N GLY A 113 9.16 5.10 -8.90
CA GLY A 113 9.35 5.78 -10.17
C GLY A 113 10.47 6.82 -10.13
N ARG A 114 10.75 7.46 -11.27
CA ARG A 114 11.80 8.48 -11.40
C ARG A 114 11.29 9.83 -11.91
N VAL A 115 10.20 9.84 -12.67
CA VAL A 115 9.67 11.08 -13.25
C VAL A 115 9.01 11.90 -12.14
N TYR A 116 9.50 13.10 -11.91
CA TYR A 116 9.11 14.01 -10.81
C TYR A 116 9.35 13.45 -9.40
N MET A 117 10.14 12.39 -9.28
CA MET A 117 10.52 11.79 -8.01
C MET A 117 11.98 12.15 -7.67
N ARG A 118 12.39 11.86 -6.43
CA ARG A 118 13.80 11.99 -6.05
C ARG A 118 14.67 11.03 -6.88
N PRO A 119 15.96 11.36 -7.13
CA PRO A 119 16.87 10.46 -7.80
C PRO A 119 16.98 9.12 -7.06
N VAL A 120 16.77 8.03 -7.80
CA VAL A 120 16.90 6.65 -7.35
C VAL A 120 17.49 5.81 -8.48
N ASP A 121 17.94 4.60 -8.16
CA ASP A 121 18.46 3.66 -9.15
C ASP A 121 17.37 3.24 -10.16
N CYS A 122 17.81 2.61 -11.26
CA CYS A 122 16.92 2.15 -12.30
C CYS A 122 15.92 1.11 -11.76
N PRO A 123 14.59 1.40 -11.78
CA PRO A 123 13.59 0.49 -11.23
C PRO A 123 13.60 -0.87 -11.93
N PHE A 124 13.82 -0.91 -13.24
CA PHE A 124 13.83 -2.15 -14.02
C PHE A 124 14.97 -3.08 -13.61
N LYS A 125 16.20 -2.54 -13.48
CA LYS A 125 17.37 -3.32 -13.03
C LYS A 125 17.22 -3.78 -11.57
N ALA A 126 16.65 -2.95 -10.71
CA ALA A 126 16.41 -3.30 -9.33
C ALA A 126 15.33 -4.40 -9.20
N LEU A 127 14.26 -4.30 -10.00
CA LEU A 127 13.23 -5.35 -10.07
C LEU A 127 13.79 -6.67 -10.61
N ASP A 128 14.64 -6.65 -11.66
CA ASP A 128 15.27 -7.85 -12.18
C ASP A 128 16.12 -8.54 -11.12
N ARG A 129 16.92 -7.76 -10.38
CA ARG A 129 17.75 -8.28 -9.29
C ARG A 129 16.91 -8.95 -8.21
N VAL A 130 15.90 -8.25 -7.66
CA VAL A 130 15.11 -8.78 -6.56
C VAL A 130 14.25 -9.97 -6.98
N LEU A 131 13.71 -9.96 -8.20
CA LEU A 131 12.93 -11.09 -8.71
C LEU A 131 13.78 -12.35 -8.91
N ALA A 132 15.08 -12.20 -9.17
CA ALA A 132 16.02 -13.33 -9.23
C ALA A 132 16.43 -13.86 -7.84
N GLU A 133 16.34 -13.02 -6.78
CA GLU A 133 16.63 -13.41 -5.40
C GLU A 133 15.45 -14.16 -4.75
N ILE A 134 14.22 -13.92 -5.20
CA ILE A 134 13.02 -14.57 -4.66
C ILE A 134 13.02 -16.05 -5.07
N PRO A 135 12.91 -16.98 -4.10
CA PRO A 135 12.86 -18.42 -4.39
C PRO A 135 11.78 -18.77 -5.42
N ALA A 136 12.07 -19.70 -6.32
CA ALA A 136 11.19 -20.05 -7.43
C ALA A 136 9.84 -20.65 -6.98
N GLU A 137 9.80 -21.25 -5.79
CA GLU A 137 8.58 -21.75 -5.15
C GLU A 137 7.66 -20.66 -4.64
N VAL A 138 8.13 -19.43 -4.46
CA VAL A 138 7.32 -18.26 -4.09
C VAL A 138 6.72 -17.67 -5.36
N ARG A 139 5.54 -18.18 -5.71
CA ARG A 139 4.86 -17.81 -6.97
C ARG A 139 4.06 -16.53 -6.84
N VAL A 140 3.45 -16.28 -5.67
CA VAL A 140 2.67 -15.06 -5.43
C VAL A 140 3.62 -13.90 -5.10
N ARG A 141 3.64 -12.88 -5.96
CA ARG A 141 4.54 -11.73 -5.86
C ARG A 141 3.73 -10.45 -6.06
N ILE A 142 3.77 -9.54 -5.10
CA ILE A 142 3.02 -8.28 -5.14
C ILE A 142 4.00 -7.11 -5.16
N VAL A 143 3.82 -6.20 -6.10
CA VAL A 143 4.64 -5.00 -6.27
C VAL A 143 3.81 -3.75 -6.05
N ASP A 144 4.22 -2.92 -5.09
CA ASP A 144 3.78 -1.53 -4.91
C ASP A 144 4.64 -0.62 -5.79
N ILE A 145 4.04 0.03 -6.78
CA ILE A 145 4.71 0.98 -7.68
C ILE A 145 4.45 2.39 -7.16
N HIS A 146 5.37 2.89 -6.34
CA HIS A 146 5.29 4.21 -5.73
C HIS A 146 5.84 5.28 -6.66
N ALA A 147 4.98 5.92 -7.44
CA ALA A 147 5.40 6.87 -8.48
C ALA A 147 4.40 8.01 -8.71
N GLU A 148 4.93 9.21 -9.03
CA GLU A 148 4.12 10.38 -9.41
C GLU A 148 3.52 10.19 -10.80
N ALA A 149 4.37 9.91 -11.80
CA ALA A 149 3.95 9.86 -13.20
C ALA A 149 3.21 8.56 -13.54
N THR A 150 2.03 8.70 -14.15
CA THR A 150 1.28 7.55 -14.69
C THR A 150 2.08 6.76 -15.72
N SER A 151 2.95 7.44 -16.50
CA SER A 151 3.84 6.78 -17.45
C SER A 151 4.82 5.81 -16.78
N ASP A 152 5.43 6.19 -15.65
CA ASP A 152 6.31 5.30 -14.88
C ASP A 152 5.54 4.05 -14.42
N LYS A 153 4.33 4.25 -13.86
CA LYS A 153 3.48 3.16 -13.38
C LYS A 153 3.09 2.19 -14.50
N GLN A 154 2.65 2.74 -15.64
CA GLN A 154 2.25 1.95 -16.81
C GLN A 154 3.42 1.14 -17.38
N VAL A 155 4.59 1.76 -17.55
CA VAL A 155 5.77 1.07 -18.10
C VAL A 155 6.27 0.00 -17.12
N ILE A 156 6.35 0.30 -15.82
CA ILE A 156 6.77 -0.69 -14.81
C ILE A 156 5.76 -1.84 -14.74
N GLY A 157 4.44 -1.55 -14.73
CA GLY A 157 3.40 -2.58 -14.73
C GLY A 157 3.50 -3.51 -15.94
N ARG A 158 3.67 -2.96 -17.15
CA ARG A 158 3.86 -3.75 -18.38
C ARG A 158 5.15 -4.56 -18.39
N TYR A 159 6.23 -4.00 -17.82
CA TYR A 159 7.50 -4.71 -17.67
C TYR A 159 7.40 -5.92 -16.72
N LEU A 160 6.50 -5.85 -15.75
CA LEU A 160 6.24 -6.89 -14.78
C LEU A 160 5.19 -7.91 -15.23
N ASP A 161 4.52 -7.69 -16.36
CA ASP A 161 3.45 -8.58 -16.83
C ASP A 161 3.95 -10.02 -17.02
N GLY A 162 3.28 -10.98 -16.38
CA GLY A 162 3.64 -12.39 -16.34
C GLY A 162 4.80 -12.75 -15.39
N ARG A 163 5.36 -11.77 -14.66
CA ARG A 163 6.48 -11.96 -13.73
C ARG A 163 6.05 -11.84 -12.27
N VAL A 164 4.92 -11.18 -12.03
CA VAL A 164 4.35 -10.95 -10.70
C VAL A 164 2.83 -11.13 -10.74
N SER A 165 2.23 -11.39 -9.59
CA SER A 165 0.77 -11.57 -9.47
C SER A 165 0.03 -10.23 -9.57
N ALA A 166 0.57 -9.19 -8.94
CA ALA A 166 -0.02 -7.85 -9.00
C ALA A 166 1.05 -6.76 -8.97
N ALA A 167 0.81 -5.70 -9.73
CA ALA A 167 1.58 -4.46 -9.80
C ALA A 167 0.60 -3.29 -9.59
N LEU A 168 0.58 -2.73 -8.39
CA LEU A 168 -0.40 -1.74 -7.94
C LEU A 168 0.28 -0.42 -7.62
N GLY A 169 -0.24 0.68 -8.19
CA GLY A 169 0.33 2.01 -8.00
C GLY A 169 -0.14 2.70 -6.72
N THR A 170 0.75 3.52 -6.14
CA THR A 170 0.52 4.40 -4.98
C THR A 170 1.12 5.79 -5.23
N HIS A 171 1.17 6.65 -4.23
CA HIS A 171 1.76 7.98 -4.19
C HIS A 171 0.81 9.13 -4.54
N THR A 172 0.04 9.07 -5.64
CA THR A 172 -0.76 10.23 -6.05
C THR A 172 -2.00 10.45 -5.21
N HIS A 173 -2.39 9.47 -4.36
CA HIS A 173 -3.56 9.51 -3.50
C HIS A 173 -4.91 9.54 -4.24
N VAL A 174 -4.92 9.51 -5.57
CA VAL A 174 -6.11 9.59 -6.41
C VAL A 174 -6.34 8.24 -7.09
N PRO A 175 -7.41 7.49 -6.72
CA PRO A 175 -7.65 6.19 -7.31
C PRO A 175 -8.00 6.30 -8.79
N THR A 176 -7.34 5.48 -9.61
CA THR A 176 -7.63 5.38 -11.03
C THR A 176 -8.68 4.30 -11.32
N ALA A 177 -9.31 4.38 -12.49
CA ALA A 177 -10.38 3.48 -12.92
C ALA A 177 -9.89 2.55 -14.06
N ASP A 178 -8.65 2.07 -13.94
CA ASP A 178 -7.98 1.29 -14.98
C ASP A 178 -7.57 -0.12 -14.50
N GLU A 179 -8.22 -0.59 -13.43
CA GLU A 179 -7.97 -1.94 -12.92
C GLU A 179 -8.23 -3.00 -13.98
N GLN A 180 -7.24 -3.86 -14.20
CA GLN A 180 -7.26 -4.88 -15.23
C GLN A 180 -6.29 -6.02 -14.92
N ILE A 181 -6.46 -7.15 -15.57
CA ILE A 181 -5.45 -8.20 -15.64
C ILE A 181 -4.79 -8.10 -17.01
N PHE A 182 -3.47 -7.95 -17.01
CA PHE A 182 -2.68 -7.95 -18.24
C PHE A 182 -2.61 -9.34 -18.90
N PRO A 183 -2.29 -9.43 -20.20
CA PRO A 183 -2.27 -10.72 -20.91
C PRO A 183 -1.36 -11.78 -20.30
N GLY A 184 -0.28 -11.39 -19.60
CA GLY A 184 0.61 -12.30 -18.88
C GLY A 184 0.10 -12.75 -17.52
N GLY A 185 -1.09 -12.29 -17.09
CA GLY A 185 -1.74 -12.69 -15.83
C GLY A 185 -1.43 -11.80 -14.63
N THR A 186 -0.81 -10.63 -14.83
CA THR A 186 -0.54 -9.67 -13.75
C THR A 186 -1.73 -8.72 -13.56
N ALA A 187 -2.29 -8.65 -12.35
CA ALA A 187 -3.26 -7.62 -11.99
C ALA A 187 -2.59 -6.25 -11.91
N PHE A 188 -3.21 -5.22 -12.48
CA PHE A 188 -2.68 -3.87 -12.52
C PHE A 188 -3.76 -2.84 -12.20
N GLN A 189 -3.39 -1.81 -11.44
CA GLN A 189 -4.11 -0.55 -11.30
C GLN A 189 -3.08 0.57 -11.15
N CYS A 190 -3.24 1.66 -11.91
CA CYS A 190 -2.26 2.75 -11.96
C CYS A 190 -2.11 3.47 -10.61
N ASP A 191 -3.20 3.67 -9.87
CA ASP A 191 -3.15 4.12 -8.47
C ASP A 191 -4.35 3.59 -7.69
N VAL A 192 -4.10 3.02 -6.53
CA VAL A 192 -5.16 2.46 -5.66
C VAL A 192 -5.77 3.51 -4.72
N GLY A 193 -5.31 4.76 -4.81
CA GLY A 193 -5.77 5.89 -4.01
C GLY A 193 -5.12 5.96 -2.63
N MET A 194 -5.73 6.72 -1.71
CA MET A 194 -5.26 6.82 -0.33
C MET A 194 -6.25 6.19 0.65
N THR A 195 -5.75 5.89 1.83
CA THR A 195 -6.55 5.54 3.01
C THR A 195 -6.45 6.69 4.00
N GLY A 196 -7.49 7.53 4.04
CA GLY A 196 -7.42 8.78 4.80
C GLY A 196 -8.59 9.72 4.56
N PRO A 197 -8.44 11.02 4.86
CA PRO A 197 -9.51 12.01 4.72
C PRO A 197 -9.66 12.45 3.26
N TYR A 198 -10.85 12.32 2.69
CA TYR A 198 -11.13 12.68 1.29
C TYR A 198 -11.68 14.11 1.14
N GLU A 199 -12.30 14.71 2.18
CA GLU A 199 -12.57 16.16 2.20
C GLU A 199 -11.26 16.92 2.43
N SER A 200 -10.41 16.89 1.40
CA SER A 200 -9.01 17.33 1.48
C SER A 200 -8.40 17.59 0.11
N ILE A 201 -7.18 18.11 0.10
CA ILE A 201 -6.29 18.04 -1.08
C ILE A 201 -5.21 17.01 -0.74
N LEU A 202 -5.35 15.80 -1.31
CA LEU A 202 -4.42 14.69 -1.11
C LEU A 202 -4.14 14.39 0.38
N GLY A 203 -5.19 14.48 1.22
CA GLY A 203 -5.10 14.25 2.66
C GLY A 203 -4.75 15.47 3.50
N ARG A 204 -4.50 16.64 2.87
CA ARG A 204 -4.16 17.90 3.55
C ARG A 204 -5.35 18.85 3.57
N LYS A 205 -5.45 19.70 4.61
CA LYS A 205 -6.51 20.71 4.73
C LYS A 205 -6.54 21.63 3.53
N ILE A 206 -7.73 21.79 2.93
CA ILE A 206 -7.98 22.52 1.69
C ILE A 206 -7.51 23.97 1.80
N ASP A 207 -7.87 24.68 2.89
CA ASP A 207 -7.52 26.09 3.10
C ASP A 207 -6.00 26.32 3.09
N ARG A 208 -5.23 25.42 3.71
CA ARG A 208 -3.78 25.50 3.80
C ARG A 208 -3.09 25.32 2.46
N VAL A 209 -3.48 24.27 1.74
CA VAL A 209 -2.91 23.98 0.42
C VAL A 209 -3.28 25.07 -0.57
N THR A 210 -4.56 25.46 -0.63
CA THR A 210 -5.06 26.49 -1.53
C THR A 210 -4.37 27.83 -1.27
N HIS A 211 -4.23 28.24 0.01
CA HIS A 211 -3.53 29.47 0.35
C HIS A 211 -2.07 29.47 -0.12
N ALA A 212 -1.34 28.38 0.17
CA ALA A 212 0.06 28.25 -0.24
C ALA A 212 0.20 28.28 -1.77
N THR A 213 -0.66 27.57 -2.49
CA THR A 213 -0.61 27.48 -3.96
C THR A 213 -0.91 28.82 -4.64
N ILE A 214 -1.92 29.57 -4.14
CA ILE A 214 -2.33 30.86 -4.74
C ILE A 214 -1.32 31.96 -4.39
N THR A 215 -0.80 31.98 -3.16
CA THR A 215 0.02 33.10 -2.66
C THR A 215 1.51 32.88 -2.69
N PHE A 216 1.97 31.63 -2.92
CA PHE A 216 3.35 31.17 -2.75
C PHE A 216 3.93 31.42 -1.34
N ARG A 217 3.08 31.70 -0.34
CA ARG A 217 3.51 31.86 1.05
C ARG A 217 3.76 30.50 1.70
N PRO A 218 4.91 30.30 2.36
CA PRO A 218 5.16 29.10 3.13
C PRO A 218 4.05 28.87 4.16
N THR A 219 3.36 27.76 4.07
CA THR A 219 2.23 27.42 4.94
C THR A 219 2.37 25.97 5.40
N PRO A 220 2.41 25.69 6.71
CA PRO A 220 2.44 24.30 7.19
C PRO A 220 1.18 23.55 6.79
N PHE A 221 1.36 22.42 6.11
CA PHE A 221 0.24 21.55 5.72
C PHE A 221 -0.14 20.62 6.87
N GLN A 222 -1.39 20.72 7.28
CA GLN A 222 -2.00 19.86 8.30
C GLN A 222 -2.82 18.78 7.62
N VAL A 223 -2.86 17.58 8.23
CA VAL A 223 -3.77 16.50 7.78
C VAL A 223 -5.22 16.95 8.00
N ALA A 224 -6.09 16.73 7.01
CA ALA A 224 -7.53 16.90 7.12
C ALA A 224 -8.15 15.78 7.99
N THR A 225 -9.42 15.89 8.34
CA THR A 225 -10.06 14.96 9.30
C THR A 225 -11.32 14.29 8.78
N ASP A 226 -11.98 14.89 7.80
CA ASP A 226 -13.35 14.58 7.42
C ASP A 226 -13.40 13.69 6.17
N ASP A 227 -14.56 12.99 6.01
CA ASP A 227 -14.79 12.04 4.91
C ASP A 227 -13.67 11.00 4.81
N ARG A 228 -13.49 10.22 5.88
CA ARG A 228 -12.46 9.17 5.94
C ARG A 228 -12.86 7.98 5.09
N ARG A 229 -11.94 7.52 4.24
CA ARG A 229 -12.16 6.34 3.39
C ARG A 229 -10.94 5.43 3.37
N ILE A 230 -11.17 4.13 3.11
CA ILE A 230 -10.12 3.18 2.73
C ILE A 230 -10.11 3.07 1.22
N GLY A 231 -9.02 3.46 0.58
CA GLY A 231 -8.77 3.19 -0.83
C GLY A 231 -7.86 1.97 -1.01
N GLY A 232 -8.17 1.16 -2.03
CA GLY A 232 -7.39 -0.05 -2.28
C GLY A 232 -7.86 -0.87 -3.47
N ALA A 233 -7.26 -2.04 -3.62
CA ALA A 233 -7.71 -3.07 -4.53
C ALA A 233 -7.68 -4.44 -3.84
N ILE A 234 -8.61 -5.32 -4.20
CA ILE A 234 -8.57 -6.74 -3.85
C ILE A 234 -8.20 -7.49 -5.12
N VAL A 235 -7.24 -8.40 -4.99
CA VAL A 235 -6.74 -9.23 -6.07
C VAL A 235 -6.87 -10.69 -5.67
N ASP A 236 -7.55 -11.48 -6.48
CA ASP A 236 -7.58 -12.93 -6.34
C ASP A 236 -6.44 -13.52 -7.16
N VAL A 237 -5.66 -14.40 -6.54
CA VAL A 237 -4.47 -15.00 -7.16
C VAL A 237 -4.56 -16.51 -7.04
N ASP A 238 -4.32 -17.21 -8.13
CA ASP A 238 -4.10 -18.65 -8.11
C ASP A 238 -2.71 -18.95 -7.48
N PRO A 239 -2.65 -19.60 -6.32
CA PRO A 239 -1.39 -19.81 -5.61
C PRO A 239 -0.42 -20.76 -6.33
N ASP A 240 -0.93 -21.65 -7.19
CA ASP A 240 -0.12 -22.63 -7.88
C ASP A 240 0.61 -22.05 -9.11
N SER A 241 -0.01 -21.11 -9.81
CA SER A 241 0.58 -20.41 -10.94
C SER A 241 1.17 -19.06 -10.57
N GLY A 242 0.64 -18.39 -9.54
CA GLY A 242 0.96 -17.01 -9.18
C GLY A 242 0.25 -15.98 -10.06
N THR A 243 -0.67 -16.40 -10.95
CA THR A 243 -1.42 -15.48 -11.83
C THR A 243 -2.64 -14.90 -11.12
N ALA A 244 -2.94 -13.63 -11.38
CA ALA A 244 -4.19 -13.02 -10.91
C ALA A 244 -5.39 -13.57 -11.70
N THR A 245 -6.48 -13.83 -10.99
CA THR A 245 -7.75 -14.30 -11.57
C THR A 245 -8.84 -13.24 -11.52
N ALA A 246 -8.75 -12.31 -10.58
CA ALA A 246 -9.63 -11.13 -10.51
C ALA A 246 -8.93 -9.95 -9.86
N ILE A 247 -9.38 -8.74 -10.20
CA ILE A 247 -9.04 -7.50 -9.50
C ILE A 247 -10.29 -6.64 -9.39
N LYS A 248 -10.51 -6.03 -8.21
CA LYS A 248 -11.56 -5.04 -8.00
C LYS A 248 -11.07 -3.88 -7.15
N ARG A 249 -11.46 -2.66 -7.49
CA ARG A 249 -11.24 -1.49 -6.65
C ARG A 249 -12.04 -1.58 -5.35
N VAL A 250 -11.47 -1.03 -4.29
CA VAL A 250 -12.12 -0.91 -2.98
C VAL A 250 -12.16 0.56 -2.57
N MET A 251 -13.33 1.01 -2.14
CA MET A 251 -13.52 2.32 -1.54
C MET A 251 -14.53 2.18 -0.41
N ILE A 252 -14.06 2.15 0.84
CA ILE A 252 -14.89 2.00 2.04
C ILE A 252 -15.01 3.36 2.70
N ASP A 253 -16.21 3.89 2.83
CA ASP A 253 -16.49 5.14 3.54
C ASP A 253 -16.73 4.91 5.04
N GLU A 254 -17.04 5.99 5.78
CA GLU A 254 -17.28 5.92 7.23
C GLU A 254 -18.52 5.12 7.61
N GLN A 255 -19.56 5.13 6.77
CA GLN A 255 -20.77 4.36 7.01
C GLN A 255 -20.47 2.87 6.85
N GLU A 256 -19.89 2.47 5.75
CA GLU A 256 -19.50 1.09 5.48
C GLU A 256 -18.46 0.59 6.50
N ALA A 257 -17.55 1.46 6.96
CA ALA A 257 -16.60 1.13 8.02
C ALA A 257 -17.29 0.81 9.35
N ALA A 258 -18.37 1.50 9.69
CA ALA A 258 -19.16 1.20 10.90
C ALA A 258 -19.91 -0.15 10.77
N GLU A 259 -20.43 -0.46 9.59
CA GLU A 259 -21.08 -1.75 9.31
C GLU A 259 -20.06 -2.92 9.41
N LEU A 260 -18.85 -2.74 8.87
CA LEU A 260 -17.76 -3.71 8.97
C LEU A 260 -17.27 -3.90 10.41
N GLN A 261 -17.20 -2.83 11.20
CA GLN A 261 -16.88 -2.94 12.61
C GLN A 261 -17.90 -3.82 13.34
N ALA A 262 -19.20 -3.54 13.14
CA ALA A 262 -20.27 -4.33 13.74
C ALA A 262 -20.20 -5.81 13.33
N LEU A 263 -19.85 -6.09 12.07
CA LEU A 263 -19.65 -7.46 11.58
C LEU A 263 -18.53 -8.18 12.34
N SER A 264 -17.41 -7.51 12.58
CA SER A 264 -16.25 -8.10 13.27
C SER A 264 -16.49 -8.38 14.77
N GLU A 265 -17.45 -7.69 15.37
CA GLU A 265 -17.86 -7.86 16.79
C GLU A 265 -18.89 -8.98 16.99
N LEU A 266 -19.47 -9.51 15.92
CA LEU A 266 -20.39 -10.66 16.01
C LEU A 266 -19.60 -11.91 16.44
N PRO A 267 -20.14 -12.70 17.39
CA PRO A 267 -19.49 -13.94 17.77
C PRO A 267 -19.39 -14.87 16.56
N ASN A 268 -18.24 -15.53 16.39
CA ASN A 268 -17.97 -16.51 15.33
C ASN A 268 -18.86 -17.78 15.43
N ASN A 269 -20.15 -17.59 15.55
CA ASN A 269 -21.17 -18.65 15.66
C ASN A 269 -21.93 -18.78 14.35
N ALA A 270 -21.24 -19.07 13.25
CA ALA A 270 -21.90 -19.53 12.01
C ALA A 270 -21.01 -20.49 11.24
N ALA A 271 -20.41 -21.46 11.91
CA ALA A 271 -20.24 -22.79 11.34
C ALA A 271 -21.56 -23.55 11.60
N VAL A 272 -22.61 -23.23 10.86
CA VAL A 272 -23.86 -24.01 10.92
C VAL A 272 -24.23 -24.36 9.49
N ILE A 273 -24.05 -25.69 9.22
CA ILE A 273 -24.67 -26.59 8.24
C ILE A 273 -24.32 -26.32 6.78
#